data_97aba669ed75eb27c24bd0f9f3901ef1
#
_entry.id   97aba669ed75eb27c24bd0f9f3901ef1
#
_cell.length_a   1.000
_cell.length_b   1.000
_cell.length_c   1.000
_cell.angle_alpha   90.00
_cell.angle_beta   90.00
_cell.angle_gamma   90.00
#
_symmetry.space_group_name_H-M   'P 1'
#
loop_
_entity.id
_entity.type
_entity.pdbx_description
1 polymer ?
#
loop_
_entity_poly.entity_id
_entity_poly.type
_entity_poly.pdbx_seq_one_letter_code
_entity_poly.pdbx_strand_id
1 'polypeptide(L)'
;MGGVRRWTVVVDLCLVAVCALVAALLGQDANWDQLQYHYWYPWQLLHGGFTDPDLYGGRFQNPLPQVPFYLLVTSLPPVVAQAVLGAIAGTAAVMARRIAARIIPASGGWLLALSTVAAAAGMVGAGFRSEVGTSYSDVWLATMLLGGLLLILRGGLWPALGAGVLAGTAVGLKYTSAPFTLAAVAALLVISERRLARLGLWALGAVAGWAVTGAWWAWHLWRTYDSPVFPFWNTIFGSRWFPAEALTDERYGVSGTQEWLRW
;
A
#
# COMPACT_ATOMS: atom_id res chain seq x y z
N MET A 1 35.15 2.77 1.33
CA MET A 1 33.72 3.04 0.97
C MET A 1 33.06 1.91 0.18
N GLY A 2 33.77 1.11 -0.63
CA GLY A 2 33.16 0.01 -1.43
C GLY A 2 32.56 -1.14 -0.62
N GLY A 3 33.16 -1.51 0.51
CA GLY A 3 32.73 -2.64 1.31
C GLY A 3 31.33 -2.48 1.95
N VAL A 4 31.04 -1.35 2.56
CA VAL A 4 29.73 -1.08 3.21
C VAL A 4 28.60 -1.06 2.19
N ARG A 5 28.82 -0.48 1.01
CA ARG A 5 27.81 -0.46 -0.07
C ARG A 5 27.47 -1.87 -0.55
N ARG A 6 28.45 -2.76 -0.65
CA ARG A 6 28.22 -4.16 -1.01
C ARG A 6 27.37 -4.88 0.04
N TRP A 7 27.68 -4.70 1.32
CA TRP A 7 26.91 -5.30 2.40
C TRP A 7 25.49 -4.75 2.50
N THR A 8 25.26 -3.48 2.18
CA THR A 8 23.93 -2.89 2.11
C THR A 8 23.04 -3.63 1.10
N VAL A 9 23.57 -3.92 -0.11
CA VAL A 9 22.83 -4.68 -1.13
C VAL A 9 22.56 -6.12 -0.67
N VAL A 10 23.56 -6.77 -0.07
CA VAL A 10 23.39 -8.12 0.47
C VAL A 10 22.29 -8.17 1.52
N VAL A 11 22.26 -7.24 2.46
CA VAL A 11 21.21 -7.17 3.50
C VAL A 11 19.84 -6.91 2.87
N ASP A 12 19.72 -6.02 1.89
CA ASP A 12 18.46 -5.78 1.19
C ASP A 12 17.93 -7.06 0.51
N LEU A 13 18.80 -7.79 -0.16
CA LEU A 13 18.46 -9.07 -0.79
C LEU A 13 18.08 -10.15 0.25
N CYS A 14 18.78 -10.18 1.39
CA CYS A 14 18.43 -11.10 2.48
C CYS A 14 17.05 -10.81 3.08
N LEU A 15 16.67 -9.53 3.27
CA LEU A 15 15.33 -9.17 3.74
C LEU A 15 14.25 -9.67 2.78
N VAL A 16 14.44 -9.47 1.48
CA VAL A 16 13.52 -9.97 0.45
C VAL A 16 13.47 -11.50 0.45
N ALA A 17 14.63 -12.17 0.49
CA ALA A 17 14.72 -13.63 0.47
C ALA A 17 14.09 -14.27 1.72
N VAL A 18 14.25 -13.67 2.90
CA VAL A 18 13.61 -14.14 4.14
C VAL A 18 12.09 -14.05 4.02
N CYS A 19 11.54 -12.95 3.52
CA CYS A 19 10.10 -12.83 3.32
C CYS A 19 9.58 -13.84 2.28
N ALA A 20 10.33 -14.05 1.18
CA ALA A 20 9.99 -15.06 0.18
C ALA A 20 9.95 -16.48 0.77
N LEU A 21 10.98 -16.83 1.55
CA LEU A 21 11.06 -18.13 2.22
C LEU A 21 9.94 -18.32 3.24
N VAL A 22 9.69 -17.32 4.08
CA VAL A 22 8.61 -17.36 5.08
C VAL A 22 7.27 -17.57 4.40
N ALA A 23 6.95 -16.81 3.35
CA ALA A 23 5.71 -16.97 2.59
C ALA A 23 5.59 -18.38 1.96
N ALA A 24 6.66 -18.89 1.36
CA ALA A 24 6.68 -20.22 0.79
C ALA A 24 6.45 -21.33 1.84
N LEU A 25 6.96 -21.15 3.07
CA LEU A 25 6.81 -22.10 4.17
C LEU A 25 5.42 -22.02 4.85
N LEU A 26 4.80 -20.83 4.87
CA LEU A 26 3.45 -20.65 5.38
C LEU A 26 2.39 -21.30 4.51
N GLY A 27 2.71 -21.50 3.23
CA GLY A 27 1.79 -22.11 2.27
C GLY A 27 0.74 -21.11 1.75
N GLN A 28 -0.27 -21.67 1.06
CA GLN A 28 -1.31 -20.88 0.42
C GLN A 28 -2.20 -20.19 1.45
N ASP A 29 -2.39 -18.89 1.26
CA ASP A 29 -3.38 -18.12 2.00
C ASP A 29 -4.80 -18.62 1.66
N ALA A 30 -5.67 -18.64 2.67
CA ALA A 30 -7.06 -19.03 2.56
C ALA A 30 -8.00 -18.07 3.29
N ASN A 31 -7.60 -16.77 3.35
CA ASN A 31 -8.43 -15.77 4.00
C ASN A 31 -9.78 -15.59 3.27
N TRP A 32 -10.76 -15.06 4.01
CA TRP A 32 -12.12 -14.91 3.51
C TRP A 32 -12.17 -13.98 2.26
N ASP A 33 -11.44 -12.88 2.27
CA ASP A 33 -11.40 -11.90 1.18
C ASP A 33 -10.86 -12.52 -0.11
N GLN A 34 -9.84 -13.37 0.01
CA GLN A 34 -9.29 -14.10 -1.13
C GLN A 34 -10.33 -14.98 -1.79
N LEU A 35 -11.10 -15.72 -0.99
CA LEU A 35 -12.13 -16.65 -1.47
C LEU A 35 -13.34 -15.90 -2.06
N GLN A 36 -13.65 -14.70 -1.54
CA GLN A 36 -14.83 -13.95 -1.98
C GLN A 36 -14.58 -13.08 -3.20
N TYR A 37 -13.47 -12.31 -3.22
CA TYR A 37 -13.30 -11.31 -4.27
C TYR A 37 -11.88 -11.13 -4.82
N HIS A 38 -10.79 -11.55 -4.14
CA HIS A 38 -9.45 -11.35 -4.69
C HIS A 38 -9.15 -12.23 -5.92
N TYR A 39 -9.85 -13.36 -6.09
CA TYR A 39 -9.86 -14.11 -7.34
C TYR A 39 -10.88 -13.58 -8.34
N TRP A 40 -12.10 -13.30 -7.84
CA TRP A 40 -13.24 -13.01 -8.69
C TRP A 40 -13.15 -11.67 -9.40
N TYR A 41 -12.71 -10.60 -8.72
CA TYR A 41 -12.65 -9.27 -9.31
C TYR A 41 -11.61 -9.12 -10.42
N PRO A 42 -10.35 -9.56 -10.26
CA PRO A 42 -9.41 -9.55 -11.37
C PRO A 42 -9.89 -10.42 -12.53
N TRP A 43 -10.51 -11.56 -12.24
CA TRP A 43 -11.08 -12.40 -13.28
C TRP A 43 -12.17 -11.67 -14.07
N GLN A 44 -13.12 -11.03 -13.41
CA GLN A 44 -14.16 -10.24 -14.09
C GLN A 44 -13.54 -9.10 -14.92
N LEU A 45 -12.55 -8.37 -14.37
CA LEU A 45 -11.88 -7.30 -15.09
C LEU A 45 -11.24 -7.80 -16.39
N LEU A 46 -10.63 -8.98 -16.36
CA LEU A 46 -9.89 -9.53 -17.50
C LEU A 46 -10.79 -10.25 -18.54
N HIS A 47 -12.03 -10.65 -18.17
CA HIS A 47 -12.88 -11.51 -19.00
C HIS A 47 -14.26 -10.90 -19.37
N GLY A 48 -14.49 -9.65 -19.17
CA GLY A 48 -15.74 -9.05 -19.63
C GLY A 48 -16.33 -7.95 -18.77
N GLY A 49 -15.65 -7.61 -17.70
CA GLY A 49 -16.01 -6.46 -16.88
C GLY A 49 -17.11 -6.72 -15.85
N PHE A 50 -17.43 -5.68 -15.13
CA PHE A 50 -18.41 -5.66 -14.04
C PHE A 50 -19.79 -5.32 -14.64
N THR A 51 -20.67 -6.30 -14.76
CA THR A 51 -21.98 -6.13 -15.43
C THR A 51 -23.11 -5.78 -14.46
N ASP A 52 -23.04 -6.19 -13.20
CA ASP A 52 -24.12 -6.00 -12.24
C ASP A 52 -23.71 -5.19 -11.01
N PRO A 53 -24.58 -4.27 -10.54
CA PRO A 53 -24.39 -3.56 -9.29
C PRO A 53 -24.71 -4.46 -8.10
N ASP A 54 -23.84 -5.40 -7.81
CA ASP A 54 -23.96 -6.26 -6.64
C ASP A 54 -23.14 -5.68 -5.48
N LEU A 55 -23.80 -5.39 -4.39
CA LEU A 55 -23.19 -4.79 -3.20
C LEU A 55 -22.50 -5.81 -2.30
N TYR A 56 -22.73 -7.10 -2.53
CA TYR A 56 -22.11 -8.16 -1.74
C TYR A 56 -20.67 -8.40 -2.21
N GLY A 57 -19.78 -8.66 -1.27
CA GLY A 57 -18.41 -9.03 -1.56
C GLY A 57 -17.47 -7.86 -1.94
N GLY A 58 -17.83 -6.61 -1.64
CA GLY A 58 -16.91 -5.46 -1.82
C GLY A 58 -16.66 -5.02 -3.26
N ARG A 59 -17.59 -5.23 -4.18
CA ARG A 59 -17.49 -4.86 -5.63
C ARG A 59 -17.26 -3.38 -5.91
N PHE A 60 -17.28 -2.55 -4.88
CA PHE A 60 -16.89 -1.16 -4.96
C PHE A 60 -15.36 -0.95 -4.87
N GLN A 61 -14.59 -1.97 -4.53
CA GLN A 61 -13.14 -1.86 -4.48
C GLN A 61 -12.53 -1.91 -5.88
N ASN A 62 -11.49 -1.11 -6.11
CA ASN A 62 -10.74 -1.17 -7.35
C ASN A 62 -10.12 -2.57 -7.50
N PRO A 63 -10.36 -3.30 -8.61
CA PRO A 63 -9.82 -4.64 -8.81
C PRO A 63 -8.33 -4.67 -9.16
N LEU A 64 -7.74 -3.56 -9.61
CA LEU A 64 -6.34 -3.52 -10.06
C LEU A 64 -5.33 -4.02 -9.02
N PRO A 65 -5.47 -3.72 -7.71
CA PRO A 65 -4.54 -4.23 -6.70
C PRO A 65 -4.43 -5.75 -6.67
N GLN A 66 -5.49 -6.47 -6.98
CA GLN A 66 -5.53 -7.92 -6.95
C GLN A 66 -5.07 -8.57 -8.26
N VAL A 67 -4.95 -7.81 -9.36
CA VAL A 67 -4.52 -8.37 -10.65
C VAL A 67 -3.14 -9.04 -10.58
N PRO A 68 -2.09 -8.43 -9.97
CA PRO A 68 -0.80 -9.10 -9.84
C PRO A 68 -0.89 -10.42 -9.06
N PHE A 69 -1.63 -10.45 -7.95
CA PHE A 69 -1.89 -11.67 -7.19
C PHE A 69 -2.55 -12.72 -8.08
N TYR A 70 -3.66 -12.39 -8.75
CA TYR A 70 -4.41 -13.30 -9.61
C TYR A 70 -3.53 -13.91 -10.70
N LEU A 71 -2.75 -13.09 -11.40
CA LEU A 71 -1.86 -13.56 -12.45
C LEU A 71 -0.76 -14.49 -11.91
N LEU A 72 -0.20 -14.20 -10.74
CA LEU A 72 0.81 -15.08 -10.12
C LEU A 72 0.24 -16.44 -9.76
N VAL A 73 -0.91 -16.48 -9.08
CA VAL A 73 -1.46 -17.75 -8.58
C VAL A 73 -2.13 -18.61 -9.67
N THR A 74 -2.53 -18.00 -10.79
CA THR A 74 -3.07 -18.73 -11.94
C THR A 74 -2.02 -19.19 -12.93
N SER A 75 -0.80 -18.62 -12.87
CA SER A 75 0.27 -18.89 -13.85
C SER A 75 1.45 -19.65 -13.27
N LEU A 76 1.63 -19.69 -11.95
CA LEU A 76 2.80 -20.29 -11.30
C LEU A 76 2.39 -21.42 -10.35
N PRO A 77 3.31 -22.39 -10.09
CA PRO A 77 3.12 -23.34 -9.02
C PRO A 77 2.92 -22.63 -7.66
N PRO A 78 2.06 -23.13 -6.76
CA PRO A 78 1.66 -22.44 -5.53
C PRO A 78 2.84 -21.95 -4.68
N VAL A 79 3.86 -22.78 -4.46
CA VAL A 79 5.05 -22.43 -3.68
C VAL A 79 5.82 -21.27 -4.31
N VAL A 80 5.90 -21.23 -5.65
CA VAL A 80 6.59 -20.17 -6.39
C VAL A 80 5.79 -18.86 -6.30
N ALA A 81 4.46 -18.91 -6.48
CA ALA A 81 3.58 -17.76 -6.34
C ALA A 81 3.71 -17.17 -4.93
N GLN A 82 3.69 -18.00 -3.88
CA GLN A 82 3.87 -17.59 -2.50
C GLN A 82 5.24 -16.94 -2.26
N ALA A 83 6.31 -17.55 -2.78
CA ALA A 83 7.65 -16.96 -2.67
C ALA A 83 7.72 -15.56 -3.33
N VAL A 84 7.10 -15.38 -4.49
CA VAL A 84 7.06 -14.09 -5.19
C VAL A 84 6.26 -13.05 -4.39
N LEU A 85 5.09 -13.42 -3.84
CA LEU A 85 4.29 -12.52 -2.99
C LEU A 85 5.07 -12.12 -1.73
N GLY A 86 5.76 -13.07 -1.09
CA GLY A 86 6.65 -12.79 0.03
C GLY A 86 7.83 -11.88 -0.35
N ALA A 87 8.44 -12.08 -1.52
CA ALA A 87 9.49 -11.21 -2.02
C ALA A 87 8.99 -9.77 -2.23
N ILE A 88 7.78 -9.60 -2.76
CA ILE A 88 7.13 -8.30 -2.91
C ILE A 88 6.94 -7.65 -1.53
N ALA A 89 6.43 -8.39 -0.54
CA ALA A 89 6.32 -7.89 0.83
C ALA A 89 7.68 -7.49 1.42
N GLY A 90 8.73 -8.24 1.14
CA GLY A 90 10.10 -7.93 1.57
C GLY A 90 10.63 -6.59 1.05
N THR A 91 10.09 -6.06 -0.06
CA THR A 91 10.46 -4.73 -0.55
C THR A 91 10.05 -3.62 0.41
N ALA A 92 8.95 -3.76 1.15
CA ALA A 92 8.55 -2.82 2.20
C ALA A 92 9.57 -2.78 3.34
N ALA A 93 10.09 -3.94 3.75
CA ALA A 93 11.16 -4.01 4.76
C ALA A 93 12.44 -3.31 4.28
N VAL A 94 12.80 -3.47 3.01
CA VAL A 94 13.93 -2.75 2.40
C VAL A 94 13.70 -1.23 2.43
N MET A 95 12.51 -0.74 2.10
CA MET A 95 12.20 0.69 2.18
C MET A 95 12.27 1.19 3.62
N ALA A 96 11.68 0.48 4.58
CA ALA A 96 11.76 0.81 6.00
C ALA A 96 13.22 0.89 6.49
N ARG A 97 14.06 -0.09 6.15
CA ARG A 97 15.50 -0.06 6.47
C ARG A 97 16.19 1.17 5.88
N ARG A 98 15.91 1.49 4.62
CA ARG A 98 16.53 2.64 3.94
C ARG A 98 16.07 3.97 4.52
N ILE A 99 14.84 4.07 5.00
CA ILE A 99 14.35 5.24 5.75
C ILE A 99 15.04 5.32 7.10
N ALA A 100 15.10 4.23 7.86
CA ALA A 100 15.80 4.16 9.12
C ALA A 100 17.28 4.60 8.98
N ALA A 101 17.95 4.18 7.91
CA ALA A 101 19.32 4.58 7.60
C ALA A 101 19.49 6.08 7.27
N ARG A 102 18.40 6.83 7.05
CA ARG A 102 18.41 8.29 6.88
C ARG A 102 18.21 9.05 8.17
N ILE A 103 17.63 8.40 9.18
CA ILE A 103 17.18 9.02 10.43
C ILE A 103 18.15 8.68 11.56
N ILE A 104 18.69 7.47 11.56
CA ILE A 104 19.58 7.00 12.64
C ILE A 104 20.93 7.73 12.56
N PRO A 105 21.36 8.40 13.64
CA PRO A 105 22.63 9.13 13.70
C PRO A 105 23.81 8.17 13.94
N ALA A 106 24.06 7.27 12.99
CA ALA A 106 25.16 6.32 13.03
C ALA A 106 25.86 6.26 11.66
N SER A 107 26.97 5.54 11.54
CA SER A 107 27.73 5.40 10.30
C SER A 107 28.30 3.99 10.15
N GLY A 108 28.74 3.66 8.92
CA GLY A 108 29.43 2.40 8.64
C GLY A 108 28.59 1.16 8.96
N GLY A 109 29.22 0.15 9.55
CA GLY A 109 28.58 -1.11 9.92
C GLY A 109 27.49 -0.97 10.98
N TRP A 110 27.64 -0.03 11.91
CA TRP A 110 26.62 0.24 12.94
C TRP A 110 25.34 0.80 12.34
N LEU A 111 25.42 1.72 11.38
CA LEU A 111 24.24 2.21 10.67
C LEU A 111 23.52 1.08 9.95
N LEU A 112 24.27 0.20 9.27
CA LEU A 112 23.69 -0.97 8.60
C LEU A 112 22.99 -1.90 9.60
N ALA A 113 23.65 -2.22 10.73
CA ALA A 113 23.07 -3.08 11.76
C ALA A 113 21.79 -2.50 12.36
N LEU A 114 21.84 -1.25 12.84
CA LEU A 114 20.69 -0.61 13.50
C LEU A 114 19.50 -0.40 12.54
N SER A 115 19.76 -0.01 11.29
CA SER A 115 18.70 0.13 10.30
C SER A 115 18.07 -1.22 9.92
N THR A 116 18.86 -2.29 9.93
CA THR A 116 18.36 -3.66 9.70
C THR A 116 17.51 -4.14 10.87
N VAL A 117 17.94 -3.90 12.11
CA VAL A 117 17.16 -4.22 13.31
C VAL A 117 15.83 -3.46 13.31
N ALA A 118 15.83 -2.17 12.95
CA ALA A 118 14.60 -1.39 12.86
C ALA A 118 13.62 -1.97 11.81
N ALA A 119 14.12 -2.39 10.65
CA ALA A 119 13.29 -3.05 9.64
C ALA A 119 12.77 -4.40 10.14
N ALA A 120 13.61 -5.22 10.74
CA ALA A 120 13.23 -6.52 11.30
C ALA A 120 12.16 -6.37 12.40
N ALA A 121 12.26 -5.35 13.26
CA ALA A 121 11.23 -5.04 14.25
C ALA A 121 9.88 -4.72 13.59
N GLY A 122 9.87 -3.98 12.48
CA GLY A 122 8.66 -3.74 11.69
C GLY A 122 8.07 -5.03 11.09
N MET A 123 8.92 -5.95 10.62
CA MET A 123 8.49 -7.23 10.03
C MET A 123 7.83 -8.18 11.04
N VAL A 124 8.18 -8.09 12.34
CA VAL A 124 7.51 -8.90 13.38
C VAL A 124 6.21 -8.28 13.87
N GLY A 125 5.89 -7.07 13.45
CA GLY A 125 4.60 -6.43 13.73
C GLY A 125 3.42 -7.22 13.18
N ALA A 126 2.27 -7.20 13.89
CA ALA A 126 1.10 -8.00 13.54
C ALA A 126 0.63 -7.76 12.09
N GLY A 127 0.52 -6.50 11.66
CA GLY A 127 0.06 -6.15 10.30
C GLY A 127 0.96 -6.72 9.20
N PHE A 128 2.29 -6.63 9.34
CA PHE A 128 3.19 -7.21 8.34
C PHE A 128 3.12 -8.74 8.33
N ARG A 129 3.10 -9.37 9.52
CA ARG A 129 3.06 -10.84 9.63
C ARG A 129 1.79 -11.45 9.08
N SER A 130 0.66 -10.77 9.24
CA SER A 130 -0.63 -11.26 8.73
C SER A 130 -0.77 -11.16 7.21
N GLU A 131 0.09 -10.36 6.56
CA GLU A 131 -0.05 -10.08 5.12
C GLU A 131 1.09 -10.64 4.26
N VAL A 132 2.20 -11.11 4.86
CA VAL A 132 3.32 -11.64 4.09
C VAL A 132 2.91 -12.91 3.32
N GLY A 133 2.98 -12.85 2.00
CA GLY A 133 2.60 -13.96 1.12
C GLY A 133 1.09 -14.12 0.89
N THR A 134 0.26 -13.19 1.37
CA THR A 134 -1.18 -13.24 1.20
C THR A 134 -1.65 -12.51 -0.06
N SER A 135 -2.95 -12.58 -0.32
CA SER A 135 -3.63 -11.85 -1.40
C SER A 135 -3.86 -10.36 -1.09
N TYR A 136 -3.57 -9.91 0.15
CA TYR A 136 -3.73 -8.52 0.54
C TYR A 136 -2.71 -7.61 -0.14
N SER A 137 -3.17 -6.43 -0.53
CA SER A 137 -2.36 -5.46 -1.26
C SER A 137 -1.63 -4.44 -0.36
N ASP A 138 -1.91 -4.42 0.95
CA ASP A 138 -1.49 -3.33 1.83
C ASP A 138 0.03 -3.24 1.97
N VAL A 139 0.73 -4.36 2.08
CA VAL A 139 2.20 -4.36 2.24
C VAL A 139 2.92 -3.86 0.97
N TRP A 140 2.46 -4.23 -0.23
CA TRP A 140 3.13 -3.71 -1.42
C TRP A 140 2.71 -2.28 -1.75
N LEU A 141 1.49 -1.86 -1.39
CA LEU A 141 1.11 -0.44 -1.39
C LEU A 141 1.94 0.37 -0.39
N ALA A 142 2.19 -0.19 0.81
CA ALA A 142 3.12 0.40 1.77
C ALA A 142 4.52 0.59 1.17
N THR A 143 5.01 -0.31 0.31
CA THR A 143 6.28 -0.11 -0.42
C THR A 143 6.26 1.17 -1.26
N MET A 144 5.17 1.47 -1.94
CA MET A 144 5.02 2.71 -2.72
C MET A 144 5.05 3.94 -1.79
N LEU A 145 4.28 3.91 -0.70
CA LEU A 145 4.21 5.01 0.26
C LEU A 145 5.56 5.26 0.95
N LEU A 146 6.23 4.21 1.39
CA LEU A 146 7.57 4.29 1.98
C LEU A 146 8.61 4.74 0.94
N GLY A 147 8.51 4.27 -0.31
CA GLY A 147 9.33 4.74 -1.43
C GLY A 147 9.12 6.23 -1.68
N GLY A 148 7.88 6.70 -1.64
CA GLY A 148 7.53 8.12 -1.72
C GLY A 148 8.15 8.93 -0.58
N LEU A 149 8.07 8.46 0.65
CA LEU A 149 8.71 9.09 1.81
C LEU A 149 10.24 9.15 1.63
N LEU A 150 10.85 8.09 1.16
CA LEU A 150 12.30 8.06 0.88
C LEU A 150 12.70 9.09 -0.19
N LEU A 151 11.88 9.30 -1.21
CA LEU A 151 12.07 10.35 -2.21
C LEU A 151 11.92 11.75 -1.60
N ILE A 152 10.95 11.96 -0.72
CA ILE A 152 10.79 13.23 0.02
C ILE A 152 12.03 13.53 0.86
N LEU A 153 12.55 12.53 1.60
CA LEU A 153 13.75 12.63 2.41
C LEU A 153 15.02 12.83 1.58
N ARG A 154 15.03 12.41 0.32
CA ARG A 154 16.16 12.67 -0.60
C ARG A 154 16.26 14.16 -0.97
N GLY A 155 15.15 14.87 -0.97
CA GLY A 155 15.08 16.27 -1.38
C GLY A 155 15.01 16.45 -2.90
N GLY A 156 14.83 17.73 -3.30
CA GLY A 156 14.77 18.10 -4.72
C GLY A 156 13.35 18.10 -5.31
N LEU A 157 13.21 18.67 -6.50
CA LEU A 157 11.93 18.83 -7.20
C LEU A 157 11.44 17.55 -7.86
N TRP A 158 12.30 16.89 -8.63
CA TRP A 158 11.95 15.63 -9.31
C TRP A 158 11.64 14.47 -8.35
N PRO A 159 12.39 14.29 -7.24
CA PRO A 159 11.98 13.36 -6.20
C PRO A 159 10.61 13.66 -5.59
N ALA A 160 10.24 14.94 -5.44
CA ALA A 160 8.90 15.31 -4.96
C ALA A 160 7.80 14.90 -5.96
N LEU A 161 8.02 15.13 -7.27
CA LEU A 161 7.12 14.65 -8.31
C LEU A 161 6.96 13.11 -8.25
N GLY A 162 8.07 12.37 -8.20
CA GLY A 162 8.06 10.90 -8.10
C GLY A 162 7.36 10.40 -6.83
N ALA A 163 7.56 11.07 -5.69
CA ALA A 163 6.85 10.78 -4.45
C ALA A 163 5.34 10.98 -4.61
N GLY A 164 4.93 12.05 -5.31
CA GLY A 164 3.53 12.30 -5.64
C GLY A 164 2.94 11.19 -6.52
N VAL A 165 3.65 10.78 -7.58
CA VAL A 165 3.20 9.68 -8.45
C VAL A 165 2.96 8.42 -7.64
N LEU A 166 3.90 8.01 -6.78
CA LEU A 166 3.73 6.83 -5.93
C LEU A 166 2.54 6.97 -4.97
N ALA A 167 2.38 8.13 -4.34
CA ALA A 167 1.27 8.42 -3.43
C ALA A 167 -0.08 8.37 -4.15
N GLY A 168 -0.21 9.05 -5.28
CA GLY A 168 -1.43 9.05 -6.09
C GLY A 168 -1.78 7.69 -6.65
N THR A 169 -0.77 6.93 -7.13
CA THR A 169 -0.96 5.54 -7.54
C THR A 169 -1.51 4.68 -6.41
N ALA A 170 -0.93 4.78 -5.21
CA ALA A 170 -1.41 4.01 -4.05
C ALA A 170 -2.86 4.36 -3.69
N VAL A 171 -3.23 5.65 -3.68
CA VAL A 171 -4.61 6.09 -3.42
C VAL A 171 -5.57 5.62 -4.52
N GLY A 172 -5.17 5.71 -5.79
CA GLY A 172 -5.98 5.25 -6.91
C GLY A 172 -6.23 3.74 -6.88
N LEU A 173 -5.29 2.98 -6.38
CA LEU A 173 -5.42 1.53 -6.18
C LEU A 173 -6.27 1.20 -4.95
N LYS A 174 -6.08 1.90 -3.84
CA LYS A 174 -6.79 1.63 -2.58
C LYS A 174 -6.95 2.92 -1.77
N TYR A 175 -8.17 3.38 -1.58
CA TYR A 175 -8.48 4.65 -0.90
C TYR A 175 -7.96 4.72 0.53
N THR A 176 -7.79 3.60 1.22
CA THR A 176 -7.19 3.54 2.57
C THR A 176 -5.75 4.04 2.61
N SER A 177 -5.10 4.23 1.46
CA SER A 177 -3.79 4.88 1.35
C SER A 177 -3.83 6.40 1.54
N ALA A 178 -5.00 7.04 1.47
CA ALA A 178 -5.14 8.50 1.52
C ALA A 178 -4.59 9.15 2.82
N PRO A 179 -4.80 8.64 4.03
CA PRO A 179 -4.22 9.21 5.26
C PRO A 179 -2.70 9.32 5.22
N PHE A 180 -2.02 8.33 4.63
CA PHE A 180 -0.56 8.33 4.50
C PHE A 180 -0.07 9.39 3.49
N THR A 181 -0.87 9.73 2.50
CA THR A 181 -0.55 10.81 1.56
C THR A 181 -0.66 12.19 2.23
N LEU A 182 -1.59 12.38 3.16
CA LEU A 182 -1.66 13.58 3.98
C LEU A 182 -0.43 13.71 4.89
N ALA A 183 0.06 12.61 5.46
CA ALA A 183 1.30 12.62 6.22
C ALA A 183 2.51 13.02 5.34
N ALA A 184 2.54 12.62 4.07
CA ALA A 184 3.57 13.05 3.12
C ALA A 184 3.52 14.57 2.84
N VAL A 185 2.33 15.16 2.75
CA VAL A 185 2.15 16.62 2.65
C VAL A 185 2.73 17.33 3.88
N ALA A 186 2.40 16.85 5.09
CA ALA A 186 2.94 17.39 6.32
C ALA A 186 4.48 17.30 6.35
N ALA A 187 5.06 16.18 5.94
CA ALA A 187 6.51 16.03 5.84
C ALA A 187 7.13 17.03 4.87
N LEU A 188 6.53 17.26 3.70
CA LEU A 188 7.00 18.25 2.73
C LEU A 188 6.96 19.69 3.30
N LEU A 189 5.94 20.01 4.06
CA LEU A 189 5.80 21.34 4.68
C LEU A 189 6.82 21.57 5.79
N VAL A 190 7.20 20.54 6.53
CA VAL A 190 8.14 20.67 7.66
C VAL A 190 9.59 20.65 7.20
N ILE A 191 9.98 19.69 6.34
CA ILE A 191 11.40 19.42 6.05
C ILE A 191 11.92 20.08 4.76
N SER A 192 11.10 20.84 4.05
CA SER A 192 11.45 21.33 2.72
C SER A 192 11.80 22.83 2.70
N GLU A 193 12.94 23.20 2.10
CA GLU A 193 13.30 24.62 1.88
C GLU A 193 12.43 25.26 0.78
N ARG A 194 12.10 24.54 -0.30
CA ARG A 194 11.24 25.03 -1.40
C ARG A 194 9.84 24.43 -1.30
N ARG A 195 9.18 24.64 -0.16
CA ARG A 195 7.92 23.96 0.22
C ARG A 195 6.85 24.01 -0.84
N LEU A 196 6.50 25.19 -1.34
CA LEU A 196 5.40 25.35 -2.31
C LEU A 196 5.72 24.71 -3.66
N ALA A 197 6.94 24.87 -4.18
CA ALA A 197 7.33 24.28 -5.45
C ALA A 197 7.36 22.74 -5.36
N ARG A 198 7.89 22.19 -4.26
CA ARG A 198 7.90 20.74 -4.03
C ARG A 198 6.50 20.19 -3.81
N LEU A 199 5.65 20.90 -3.06
CA LEU A 199 4.25 20.51 -2.87
C LEU A 199 3.47 20.56 -4.19
N GLY A 200 3.67 21.59 -5.01
CA GLY A 200 3.04 21.68 -6.34
C GLY A 200 3.41 20.52 -7.26
N LEU A 201 4.71 20.16 -7.33
CA LEU A 201 5.16 19.00 -8.12
C LEU A 201 4.68 17.67 -7.53
N TRP A 202 4.68 17.55 -6.20
CA TRP A 202 4.11 16.39 -5.54
C TRP A 202 2.62 16.24 -5.86
N ALA A 203 1.83 17.32 -5.78
CA ALA A 203 0.41 17.31 -6.12
C ALA A 203 0.17 16.94 -7.59
N LEU A 204 0.97 17.49 -8.50
CA LEU A 204 0.92 17.13 -9.93
C LEU A 204 1.19 15.63 -10.13
N GLY A 205 2.22 15.11 -9.48
CA GLY A 205 2.53 13.68 -9.51
C GLY A 205 1.40 12.83 -8.91
N ALA A 206 0.83 13.27 -7.79
CA ALA A 206 -0.28 12.56 -7.15
C ALA A 206 -1.54 12.50 -8.04
N VAL A 207 -1.89 13.61 -8.68
CA VAL A 207 -2.98 13.63 -9.66
C VAL A 207 -2.69 12.70 -10.83
N ALA A 208 -1.47 12.72 -11.38
CA ALA A 208 -1.09 11.86 -12.50
C ALA A 208 -1.14 10.36 -12.10
N GLY A 209 -0.58 9.99 -10.95
CA GLY A 209 -0.62 8.61 -10.45
C GLY A 209 -2.04 8.11 -10.20
N TRP A 210 -2.86 8.94 -9.56
CA TRP A 210 -4.28 8.64 -9.33
C TRP A 210 -5.07 8.54 -10.64
N ALA A 211 -4.83 9.44 -11.59
CA ALA A 211 -5.52 9.42 -12.88
C ALA A 211 -5.31 8.11 -13.64
N VAL A 212 -4.09 7.56 -13.59
CA VAL A 212 -3.77 6.29 -14.25
C VAL A 212 -4.42 5.09 -13.57
N THR A 213 -4.47 5.08 -12.24
CA THR A 213 -4.87 3.88 -11.49
C THR A 213 -6.27 3.93 -10.90
N GLY A 214 -6.79 5.12 -10.61
CA GLY A 214 -8.06 5.31 -9.89
C GLY A 214 -9.16 5.98 -10.69
N ALA A 215 -8.84 6.87 -11.65
CA ALA A 215 -9.86 7.69 -12.29
C ALA A 215 -10.89 6.87 -13.09
N TRP A 216 -10.44 5.83 -13.81
CA TRP A 216 -11.34 4.94 -14.55
C TRP A 216 -12.31 4.21 -13.61
N TRP A 217 -11.81 3.81 -12.43
CA TRP A 217 -12.61 3.13 -11.42
C TRP A 217 -13.59 4.09 -10.74
N ALA A 218 -13.14 5.28 -10.39
CA ALA A 218 -14.02 6.34 -9.87
C ALA A 218 -15.13 6.68 -10.87
N TRP A 219 -14.83 6.71 -12.17
CA TRP A 219 -15.81 6.88 -13.24
C TRP A 219 -16.80 5.72 -13.31
N HIS A 220 -16.31 4.46 -13.21
CA HIS A 220 -17.16 3.28 -13.15
C HIS A 220 -18.12 3.34 -11.94
N LEU A 221 -17.61 3.66 -10.75
CA LEU A 221 -18.43 3.81 -9.55
C LEU A 221 -19.47 4.94 -9.69
N TRP A 222 -19.06 6.06 -10.28
CA TRP A 222 -20.00 7.15 -10.54
C TRP A 222 -21.16 6.71 -11.45
N ARG A 223 -20.85 6.03 -12.52
CA ARG A 223 -21.87 5.56 -13.49
C ARG A 223 -22.77 4.48 -12.92
N THR A 224 -22.28 3.68 -12.01
CA THR A 224 -23.01 2.52 -11.45
C THR A 224 -23.76 2.87 -10.17
N TYR A 225 -23.13 3.68 -9.31
CA TYR A 225 -23.60 3.91 -7.94
C TYR A 225 -23.85 5.40 -7.63
N ASP A 226 -23.79 6.29 -8.59
CA ASP A 226 -23.97 7.74 -8.43
C ASP A 226 -22.93 8.41 -7.50
N SER A 227 -21.80 7.75 -7.23
CA SER A 227 -20.74 8.24 -6.36
C SER A 227 -19.35 7.76 -6.83
N PRO A 228 -18.36 8.66 -7.03
CA PRO A 228 -17.04 8.27 -7.52
C PRO A 228 -16.19 7.57 -6.46
N VAL A 229 -16.62 7.58 -5.22
CA VAL A 229 -15.94 7.01 -4.05
C VAL A 229 -16.85 6.04 -3.29
N PHE A 230 -17.86 5.52 -3.96
CA PHE A 230 -18.85 4.61 -3.35
C PHE A 230 -18.15 3.48 -2.56
N PRO A 231 -18.67 3.08 -1.38
CA PRO A 231 -19.86 3.61 -0.65
C PRO A 231 -19.52 4.77 0.29
N PHE A 232 -18.26 5.26 0.27
CA PHE A 232 -17.81 6.32 1.15
C PHE A 232 -18.45 7.66 0.81
N TRP A 233 -18.57 8.51 1.84
CA TRP A 233 -19.13 9.87 1.75
C TRP A 233 -20.53 9.94 1.14
N ASN A 234 -21.35 8.92 1.40
CA ASN A 234 -22.70 8.87 0.86
C ASN A 234 -23.62 9.98 1.39
N THR A 235 -23.31 10.57 2.53
CA THR A 235 -23.90 11.81 3.02
C THR A 235 -23.72 12.99 2.05
N ILE A 236 -22.69 12.98 1.21
CA ILE A 236 -22.38 14.03 0.23
C ILE A 236 -22.96 13.67 -1.14
N PHE A 237 -22.73 12.43 -1.59
CA PHE A 237 -23.09 12.00 -2.95
C PHE A 237 -24.54 11.52 -3.09
N GLY A 238 -25.17 11.08 -1.98
CA GLY A 238 -26.59 10.68 -1.97
C GLY A 238 -26.91 9.46 -2.85
N SER A 239 -25.97 8.52 -2.99
CA SER A 239 -26.22 7.28 -3.73
C SER A 239 -27.37 6.49 -3.09
N ARG A 240 -28.36 6.10 -3.91
CA ARG A 240 -29.51 5.28 -3.50
C ARG A 240 -29.14 3.84 -3.11
N TRP A 241 -27.92 3.41 -3.44
CA TRP A 241 -27.46 2.04 -3.25
C TRP A 241 -26.93 1.77 -1.84
N PHE A 242 -26.76 2.81 -1.03
CA PHE A 242 -26.23 2.70 0.32
C PHE A 242 -26.89 3.71 1.27
N PRO A 243 -27.07 3.38 2.56
CA PRO A 243 -27.58 4.33 3.54
C PRO A 243 -26.79 5.65 3.56
N ALA A 244 -27.46 6.77 3.74
CA ALA A 244 -26.81 8.08 3.85
C ALA A 244 -25.98 8.23 5.15
N GLU A 245 -26.19 7.34 6.10
CA GLU A 245 -25.47 7.31 7.37
C GLU A 245 -24.02 6.87 7.16
N ALA A 246 -23.11 7.39 7.97
CA ALA A 246 -21.72 6.99 7.92
C ALA A 246 -21.59 5.48 8.19
N LEU A 247 -20.73 4.80 7.43
CA LEU A 247 -20.31 3.43 7.71
C LEU A 247 -19.60 3.40 9.06
N THR A 248 -20.33 3.06 10.11
CA THR A 248 -19.78 2.77 11.43
C THR A 248 -19.89 1.28 11.67
N ASP A 249 -18.77 0.61 11.80
CA ASP A 249 -18.76 -0.77 12.27
C ASP A 249 -18.53 -0.74 13.80
N GLU A 250 -19.59 -0.95 14.55
CA GLU A 250 -19.54 -0.90 16.03
C GLU A 250 -18.55 -1.91 16.62
N ARG A 251 -18.20 -2.95 15.88
CA ARG A 251 -17.19 -3.94 16.32
C ARG A 251 -15.79 -3.34 16.45
N TYR A 252 -15.53 -2.25 15.73
CA TYR A 252 -14.25 -1.54 15.71
C TYR A 252 -14.38 -0.10 16.21
N GLY A 253 -15.57 0.26 16.72
CA GLY A 253 -15.83 1.56 17.32
C GLY A 253 -15.21 1.65 18.72
N VAL A 254 -14.50 2.74 18.97
CA VAL A 254 -14.00 3.03 20.33
C VAL A 254 -15.11 3.73 21.10
N SER A 255 -15.70 3.07 22.07
CA SER A 255 -16.86 3.56 22.83
C SER A 255 -16.50 4.50 23.99
N GLY A 256 -15.21 4.72 24.27
CA GLY A 256 -14.78 5.62 25.36
C GLY A 256 -13.27 5.83 25.44
N THR A 257 -12.88 6.87 26.17
CA THR A 257 -11.47 7.30 26.32
C THR A 257 -10.55 6.19 26.88
N GLN A 258 -11.09 5.28 27.68
CA GLN A 258 -10.31 4.16 28.23
C GLN A 258 -10.02 3.06 27.20
N GLU A 259 -10.83 2.92 26.19
CA GLU A 259 -10.60 1.95 25.11
C GLU A 259 -9.50 2.43 24.17
N TRP A 260 -9.35 3.74 23.93
CA TRP A 260 -8.23 4.30 23.19
C TRP A 260 -6.85 3.96 23.77
N LEU A 261 -6.79 3.70 25.07
CA LEU A 261 -5.54 3.34 25.75
C LEU A 261 -5.25 1.83 25.71
N ARG A 262 -6.17 1.01 25.22
CA ARG A 262 -6.04 -0.45 25.10
C ARG A 262 -5.73 -0.92 23.68
N TRP A 263 -5.91 -0.06 22.69
CA TRP A 263 -5.56 -0.27 21.29
C TRP A 263 -4.20 0.37 20.96
#